data_4fe6469f72b4fea8e37e7c1fa4676269
#
_entry.id   4fe6469f72b4fea8e37e7c1fa4676269
#
_cell.length_a   1.000
_cell.length_b   1.000
_cell.length_c   1.000
_cell.angle_alpha   90.00
_cell.angle_beta   90.00
_cell.angle_gamma   90.00
#
_symmetry.space_group_name_H-M   'P 1'
#
loop_
_entity.id
_entity.type
_entity.pdbx_description
1 polymer ?
#
loop_
_entity_poly.entity_id
_entity_poly.type
_entity_poly.pdbx_seq_one_letter_code
_entity_poly.pdbx_strand_id
1 'polypeptide(L)'
;AGALRKTKVIIHNVVYLPPSPEDLHAIADKGFQYLLTIKDPKEQALGAFLFLTRNKFFEGANRRIAFLMMNGILLSHGYSPLTILEETRDNFERKLVVFYETGNATPLVRFFEAHCMRLFGI
;
A
#
# COMPACT_ATOMS: atom_id res chain seq x y z
N ALA A 1 -19.47 -4.41 -3.06
CA ALA A 1 -18.07 -4.45 -3.37
C ALA A 1 -17.62 -3.09 -3.84
N GLY A 2 -16.54 -2.59 -3.31
CA GLY A 2 -16.01 -1.29 -3.68
C GLY A 2 -16.53 -0.11 -2.88
N ALA A 3 -17.46 -0.35 -1.97
CA ALA A 3 -17.94 0.71 -1.08
C ALA A 3 -16.91 0.93 0.03
N LEU A 4 -16.74 2.20 0.43
CA LEU A 4 -15.89 2.55 1.55
C LEU A 4 -16.50 2.00 2.85
N ARG A 5 -15.62 1.64 3.80
CA ARG A 5 -16.11 1.13 5.08
C ARG A 5 -16.93 2.16 5.84
N LYS A 6 -17.86 1.67 6.62
CA LYS A 6 -18.74 2.50 7.46
C LYS A 6 -18.41 2.36 8.94
N THR A 7 -17.46 1.49 9.27
CA THR A 7 -17.09 1.22 10.66
C THR A 7 -15.64 1.63 10.89
N LYS A 8 -15.31 1.90 12.17
CA LYS A 8 -13.93 2.13 12.56
C LYS A 8 -13.18 0.81 12.55
N VAL A 9 -11.90 0.86 12.20
CA VAL A 9 -11.05 -0.33 12.23
C VAL A 9 -9.85 -0.09 13.13
N ILE A 10 -9.33 -1.17 13.70
CA ILE A 10 -8.14 -1.16 14.53
C ILE A 10 -7.15 -2.12 13.88
N ILE A 11 -5.88 -1.72 13.85
CA ILE A 11 -4.81 -2.61 13.41
C ILE A 11 -4.23 -3.25 14.65
N HIS A 12 -4.30 -4.59 14.72
CA HIS A 12 -3.90 -5.34 15.89
C HIS A 12 -2.39 -5.15 16.16
N ASN A 13 -2.05 -4.88 17.44
CA ASN A 13 -0.67 -4.70 17.91
C ASN A 13 0.09 -3.54 17.26
N VAL A 14 -0.62 -2.52 16.77
CA VAL A 14 0.00 -1.35 16.13
C VAL A 14 -0.58 -0.10 16.76
N VAL A 15 0.29 0.85 17.12
CA VAL A 15 -0.13 2.13 17.68
C VAL A 15 -0.40 3.12 16.52
N TYR A 16 -1.51 2.90 15.86
CA TYR A 16 -1.96 3.75 14.77
C TYR A 16 -3.46 3.55 14.59
N LEU A 17 -4.20 4.64 14.56
CA LEU A 17 -5.65 4.61 14.33
C LEU A 17 -5.91 5.07 12.89
N PRO A 18 -6.43 4.21 12.02
CA PRO A 18 -6.81 4.63 10.67
C PRO A 18 -7.88 5.71 10.70
N PRO A 19 -8.06 6.47 9.61
CA PRO A 19 -9.04 7.55 9.56
C PRO A 19 -10.45 7.08 9.89
N SER A 20 -11.25 8.01 10.43
CA SER A 20 -12.67 7.74 10.69
C SER A 20 -13.41 7.55 9.37
N PRO A 21 -14.48 6.73 9.37
CA PRO A 21 -15.22 6.46 8.12
C PRO A 21 -15.72 7.72 7.42
N GLU A 22 -16.13 8.73 8.15
CA GLU A 22 -16.66 9.96 7.56
C GLU A 22 -15.61 10.76 6.77
N ASP A 23 -14.32 10.52 7.02
CA ASP A 23 -13.25 11.22 6.35
C ASP A 23 -12.75 10.49 5.09
N LEU A 24 -13.13 9.23 4.92
CA LEU A 24 -12.54 8.38 3.88
C LEU A 24 -12.80 8.87 2.46
N HIS A 25 -14.02 9.38 2.21
CA HIS A 25 -14.36 9.82 0.85
C HIS A 25 -13.45 10.97 0.39
N ALA A 26 -13.27 11.97 1.24
CA ALA A 26 -12.41 13.10 0.92
C ALA A 26 -10.94 12.67 0.78
N ILE A 27 -10.48 11.78 1.66
CA ILE A 27 -9.11 11.25 1.60
C ILE A 27 -8.91 10.48 0.29
N ALA A 28 -9.87 9.64 -0.07
CA ALA A 28 -9.78 8.87 -1.31
C ALA A 28 -9.70 9.78 -2.54
N ASP A 29 -10.58 10.78 -2.60
CA ASP A 29 -10.60 11.68 -3.74
C ASP A 29 -9.27 12.39 -3.93
N LYS A 30 -8.75 12.99 -2.87
CA LYS A 30 -7.49 13.72 -2.95
C LYS A 30 -6.30 12.79 -3.23
N GLY A 31 -6.27 11.64 -2.57
CA GLY A 31 -5.16 10.72 -2.70
C GLY A 31 -5.08 10.10 -4.09
N PHE A 32 -6.21 9.68 -4.64
CA PHE A 32 -6.21 9.10 -5.97
C PHE A 32 -5.88 10.15 -7.04
N GLN A 33 -6.35 11.38 -6.88
CA GLN A 33 -5.96 12.45 -7.79
C GLN A 33 -4.44 12.67 -7.76
N TYR A 34 -3.85 12.67 -6.56
CA TYR A 34 -2.41 12.80 -6.44
C TYR A 34 -1.67 11.63 -7.09
N LEU A 35 -2.11 10.41 -6.83
CA LEU A 35 -1.48 9.23 -7.41
C LEU A 35 -1.46 9.27 -8.94
N LEU A 36 -2.52 9.78 -9.54
CA LEU A 36 -2.59 9.88 -11.00
C LEU A 36 -1.58 10.87 -11.57
N THR A 37 -1.02 11.78 -10.76
CA THR A 37 0.00 12.72 -11.21
C THR A 37 1.41 12.14 -11.20
N ILE A 38 1.60 10.99 -10.55
CA ILE A 38 2.91 10.37 -10.46
C ILE A 38 3.25 9.70 -11.78
N LYS A 39 4.36 10.12 -12.38
CA LYS A 39 4.72 9.65 -13.74
C LYS A 39 5.51 8.36 -13.74
N ASP A 40 6.38 8.15 -12.76
CA ASP A 40 7.16 6.91 -12.66
C ASP A 40 6.25 5.78 -12.21
N PRO A 41 6.09 4.72 -13.03
CA PRO A 41 5.21 3.60 -12.66
C PRO A 41 5.55 2.93 -11.34
N LYS A 42 6.84 2.83 -10.99
CA LYS A 42 7.24 2.23 -9.73
C LYS A 42 6.82 3.08 -8.56
N GLU A 43 7.03 4.39 -8.65
CA GLU A 43 6.60 5.31 -7.60
C GLU A 43 5.07 5.31 -7.46
N GLN A 44 4.36 5.30 -8.58
CA GLN A 44 2.91 5.25 -8.54
C GLN A 44 2.40 3.96 -7.90
N ALA A 45 3.01 2.83 -8.25
CA ALA A 45 2.63 1.54 -7.68
C ALA A 45 2.87 1.49 -6.18
N LEU A 46 4.05 1.91 -5.74
CA LEU A 46 4.37 1.94 -4.31
C LEU A 46 3.48 2.92 -3.57
N GLY A 47 3.23 4.09 -4.16
CA GLY A 47 2.33 5.08 -3.57
C GLY A 47 0.92 4.53 -3.40
N ALA A 48 0.42 3.80 -4.37
CA ALA A 48 -0.90 3.18 -4.28
C ALA A 48 -0.94 2.16 -3.14
N PHE A 49 0.08 1.32 -3.03
CA PHE A 49 0.15 0.35 -1.93
C PHE A 49 0.13 1.04 -0.58
N LEU A 50 0.98 2.05 -0.40
CA LEU A 50 1.09 2.76 0.87
C LEU A 50 -0.22 3.45 1.23
N PHE A 51 -0.82 4.12 0.27
CA PHE A 51 -2.06 4.86 0.47
C PHE A 51 -3.21 3.94 0.86
N LEU A 52 -3.40 2.85 0.11
CA LEU A 52 -4.48 1.92 0.37
C LEU A 52 -4.27 1.15 1.68
N THR A 53 -3.03 0.77 1.97
CA THR A 53 -2.73 0.00 3.16
C THR A 53 -2.97 0.81 4.44
N ARG A 54 -2.51 2.05 4.47
CA ARG A 54 -2.57 2.84 5.70
C ARG A 54 -3.98 3.35 6.01
N ASN A 55 -4.77 3.66 5.00
CA ASN A 55 -6.10 4.23 5.22
C ASN A 55 -7.18 3.19 5.48
N LYS A 56 -6.97 1.94 5.08
CA LYS A 56 -7.95 0.87 5.31
C LYS A 56 -9.34 1.27 4.82
N PHE A 57 -9.45 1.59 3.54
CA PHE A 57 -10.69 2.13 2.98
C PHE A 57 -11.88 1.18 3.04
N PHE A 58 -11.65 -0.13 3.07
CA PHE A 58 -12.70 -1.13 2.90
C PHE A 58 -12.94 -1.91 4.18
N GLU A 59 -14.09 -2.61 4.25
CA GLU A 59 -14.44 -3.39 5.45
C GLU A 59 -13.47 -4.55 5.70
N GLY A 60 -12.85 -5.07 4.65
CA GLY A 60 -11.87 -6.13 4.78
C GLY A 60 -11.00 -6.21 3.55
N ALA A 61 -10.04 -7.15 3.57
CA ALA A 61 -9.15 -7.41 2.44
C ALA A 61 -8.31 -6.21 2.00
N ASN A 62 -8.08 -5.24 2.89
CA ASN A 62 -7.37 -4.00 2.53
C ASN A 62 -5.96 -4.27 2.02
N ARG A 63 -5.22 -5.17 2.68
CA ARG A 63 -3.85 -5.50 2.25
C ARG A 63 -3.88 -6.18 0.88
N ARG A 64 -4.81 -7.10 0.67
CA ARG A 64 -4.93 -7.79 -0.62
C ARG A 64 -5.24 -6.83 -1.75
N ILE A 65 -6.14 -5.88 -1.52
CA ILE A 65 -6.49 -4.86 -2.50
C ILE A 65 -5.28 -3.98 -2.79
N ALA A 66 -4.52 -3.61 -1.77
CA ALA A 66 -3.31 -2.79 -1.93
C ALA A 66 -2.29 -3.50 -2.83
N PHE A 67 -2.06 -4.81 -2.60
CA PHE A 67 -1.17 -5.58 -3.45
C PHE A 67 -1.70 -5.71 -4.87
N LEU A 68 -2.99 -5.93 -5.04
CA LEU A 68 -3.58 -6.04 -6.37
C LEU A 68 -3.40 -4.75 -7.18
N MET A 69 -3.65 -3.61 -6.55
CA MET A 69 -3.51 -2.32 -7.23
C MET A 69 -2.06 -2.06 -7.59
N MET A 70 -1.15 -2.26 -6.64
CA MET A 70 0.27 -2.07 -6.87
C MET A 70 0.76 -2.94 -8.02
N ASN A 71 0.42 -4.23 -7.99
CA ASN A 71 0.86 -5.17 -9.00
C ASN A 71 0.21 -4.94 -10.35
N GLY A 72 -1.04 -4.48 -10.37
CA GLY A 72 -1.69 -4.09 -11.61
C GLY A 72 -0.95 -2.97 -12.32
N ILE A 73 -0.53 -1.95 -11.57
CA ILE A 73 0.25 -0.86 -12.13
C ILE A 73 1.60 -1.35 -12.66
N LEU A 74 2.30 -2.17 -11.86
CA LEU A 74 3.60 -2.70 -12.26
C LEU A 74 3.50 -3.54 -13.53
N LEU A 75 2.56 -4.48 -13.55
CA LEU A 75 2.40 -5.37 -14.70
C LEU A 75 2.03 -4.61 -15.96
N SER A 76 1.20 -3.59 -15.85
CA SER A 76 0.79 -2.81 -17.02
C SER A 76 1.93 -2.03 -17.64
N HIS A 77 3.05 -1.87 -16.91
CA HIS A 77 4.23 -1.16 -17.39
C HIS A 77 5.43 -2.07 -17.59
N GLY A 78 5.22 -3.40 -17.63
CA GLY A 78 6.28 -4.34 -17.92
C GLY A 78 7.16 -4.75 -16.75
N TYR A 79 6.76 -4.40 -15.54
CA TYR A 79 7.51 -4.82 -14.35
C TYR A 79 6.96 -6.12 -13.79
N SER A 80 7.79 -6.85 -13.05
CA SER A 80 7.36 -8.04 -12.33
C SER A 80 6.42 -7.67 -11.19
N PRO A 81 5.45 -8.52 -10.87
CA PRO A 81 4.65 -8.31 -9.67
C PRO A 81 5.50 -8.51 -8.43
N LEU A 82 5.11 -7.84 -7.35
CA LEU A 82 5.79 -7.96 -6.07
C LEU A 82 5.08 -9.01 -5.22
N THR A 83 5.85 -9.96 -4.71
CA THR A 83 5.33 -10.95 -3.77
C THR A 83 6.26 -10.99 -2.56
N ILE A 84 5.70 -11.26 -1.40
CA ILE A 84 6.48 -11.37 -0.17
C ILE A 84 6.82 -12.83 0.05
N LEU A 85 8.12 -13.14 -0.04
CA LEU A 85 8.59 -14.49 0.20
C LEU A 85 8.49 -14.84 1.68
N GLU A 86 8.30 -16.11 1.97
CA GLU A 86 8.13 -16.58 3.34
C GLU A 86 9.31 -16.19 4.22
N GLU A 87 10.53 -16.34 3.71
CA GLU A 87 11.74 -16.03 4.47
C GLU A 87 11.93 -14.54 4.75
N THR A 88 11.24 -13.66 4.03
CA THR A 88 11.32 -12.21 4.25
C THR A 88 10.06 -11.63 4.88
N ARG A 89 9.08 -12.46 5.19
CA ARG A 89 7.78 -12.01 5.70
C ARG A 89 7.92 -11.21 7.00
N ASP A 90 8.69 -11.71 7.95
CA ASP A 90 8.85 -11.02 9.23
C ASP A 90 9.49 -9.66 9.07
N ASN A 91 10.47 -9.56 8.18
CA ASN A 91 11.11 -8.28 7.88
C ASN A 91 10.12 -7.31 7.26
N PHE A 92 9.32 -7.78 6.33
CA PHE A 92 8.26 -6.97 5.72
C PHE A 92 7.29 -6.45 6.78
N GLU A 93 6.82 -7.33 7.67
CA GLU A 93 5.85 -6.94 8.69
C GLU A 93 6.42 -5.88 9.63
N ARG A 94 7.68 -5.99 10.01
CA ARG A 94 8.32 -4.96 10.86
C ARG A 94 8.38 -3.60 10.18
N LYS A 95 8.71 -3.58 8.89
CA LYS A 95 8.76 -2.33 8.13
C LYS A 95 7.37 -1.72 7.96
N LEU A 96 6.36 -2.58 7.81
CA LEU A 96 4.98 -2.13 7.71
C LEU A 96 4.52 -1.48 9.00
N VAL A 97 4.87 -2.05 10.16
CA VAL A 97 4.53 -1.46 11.45
C VAL A 97 5.15 -0.06 11.60
N VAL A 98 6.42 0.09 11.21
CA VAL A 98 7.07 1.40 11.25
C VAL A 98 6.28 2.42 10.41
N PHE A 99 5.84 2.00 9.23
CA PHE A 99 5.05 2.88 8.37
C PHE A 99 3.71 3.25 9.02
N TYR A 100 3.01 2.29 9.60
CA TYR A 100 1.75 2.57 10.28
C TYR A 100 1.94 3.58 11.41
N GLU A 101 2.94 3.37 12.26
CA GLU A 101 3.09 4.12 13.49
C GLU A 101 3.72 5.50 13.30
N THR A 102 4.61 5.64 12.32
CA THR A 102 5.36 6.88 12.13
C THR A 102 4.99 7.65 10.88
N GLY A 103 4.35 6.99 9.91
CA GLY A 103 4.12 7.56 8.59
C GLY A 103 5.36 7.54 7.71
N ASN A 104 6.49 7.02 8.21
CA ASN A 104 7.73 6.96 7.45
C ASN A 104 7.76 5.69 6.61
N ALA A 105 7.60 5.84 5.31
CA ALA A 105 7.56 4.73 4.38
C ALA A 105 8.95 4.28 3.89
N THR A 106 10.00 5.03 4.22
CA THR A 106 11.33 4.77 3.66
C THR A 106 11.82 3.34 3.90
N PRO A 107 11.73 2.78 5.13
CA PRO A 107 12.19 1.40 5.32
C PRO A 107 11.41 0.40 4.47
N LEU A 108 10.10 0.59 4.34
CA LEU A 108 9.26 -0.31 3.56
C LEU A 108 9.55 -0.20 2.06
N VAL A 109 9.72 1.01 1.56
CA VAL A 109 10.07 1.24 0.16
C VAL A 109 11.42 0.59 -0.17
N ARG A 110 12.40 0.77 0.70
CA ARG A 110 13.71 0.13 0.51
C ARG A 110 13.63 -1.39 0.50
N PHE A 111 12.76 -1.94 1.35
CA PHE A 111 12.52 -3.37 1.37
C PHE A 111 12.01 -3.86 0.00
N PHE A 112 11.00 -3.19 -0.54
CA PHE A 112 10.48 -3.56 -1.85
C PHE A 112 11.55 -3.45 -2.94
N GLU A 113 12.32 -2.37 -2.93
CA GLU A 113 13.37 -2.18 -3.94
C GLU A 113 14.45 -3.24 -3.86
N ALA A 114 14.84 -3.61 -2.64
CA ALA A 114 15.91 -4.58 -2.44
C ALA A 114 15.50 -6.01 -2.76
N HIS A 115 14.24 -6.38 -2.49
CA HIS A 115 13.84 -7.78 -2.54
C HIS A 115 12.88 -8.12 -3.66
N CYS A 116 12.19 -7.14 -4.22
CA CYS A 116 11.03 -7.43 -5.04
C CYS A 116 11.03 -6.75 -6.41
N MET A 117 11.59 -5.55 -6.54
CA MET A 117 11.41 -4.78 -7.76
C MET A 117 12.50 -5.03 -8.77
N ARG A 118 12.15 -5.70 -9.85
CA ARG A 118 13.05 -5.94 -10.95
C ARG A 118 12.32 -5.67 -12.27
N LEU A 119 13.03 -5.19 -13.27
CA LEU A 119 12.49 -5.00 -14.59
C LEU A 119 12.38 -6.35 -15.30
N PHE A 120 11.34 -6.53 -16.08
CA PHE A 120 11.23 -7.68 -16.95
C PHE A 120 12.29 -7.58 -18.04
N GLY A 121 12.94 -8.72 -18.30
CA GLY A 121 13.81 -8.86 -19.46
C GLY A 121 15.06 -8.00 -19.45
N ILE A 122 15.45 -7.50 -18.32
CA ILE A 122 16.60 -6.62 -18.22
C ILE A 122 17.66 -7.25 -17.36
#